data_0fb7d6ba809171c6f2b4067faa1409d9
#
_entry.id   0fb7d6ba809171c6f2b4067faa1409d9
#
_cell.length_a   1.000
_cell.length_b   1.000
_cell.length_c   1.000
_cell.angle_alpha   90.00
_cell.angle_beta   90.00
_cell.angle_gamma   90.00
#
_symmetry.space_group_name_H-M   'P 1'
#
loop_
_entity.id
_entity.type
_entity.pdbx_description
1 polymer ?
#
loop_
_entity_poly.entity_id
_entity_poly.type
_entity_poly.pdbx_seq_one_letter_code
_entity_poly.pdbx_strand_id
1 'polypeptide(L)'
;GEGTGSIDFSSDEINEDYLSYVVYFNDLEAALKENVFKKTFFETEIKNFKENINNGKCEITLSNEKPIFSTFLAGCDGRNSNVAKLASLKPVTSDYEQTAITFTASSNLINLDTAYQIFSERGIFAIMPLPASTDKSSHTIVWSVDNLKIGTQNIEGYIKENISYFEKKLRADITINSNILSFSLSNHHFENYVTGSTVLIGDAAHSIHPLAGQGINLGFADADAFCEEITNAYQNKINIDKHLVLKRYEVRRKNMNLLMLKSMDFFVNLFKSNNLYIKLIRNFGLSGINKTQFIKRFFINHASGKNKI
;
A
#
# COMPACT_ATOMS: atom_id res chain seq x y z
N GLY A 1 -21.33 5.85 -2.89
CA GLY A 1 -21.86 4.59 -3.41
C GLY A 1 -23.21 4.78 -4.07
N GLU A 2 -23.79 3.71 -4.54
CA GLU A 2 -25.16 3.72 -5.09
C GLU A 2 -26.25 3.78 -4.00
N GLY A 3 -25.86 3.99 -2.76
CA GLY A 3 -26.71 4.22 -1.60
C GLY A 3 -26.54 5.61 -1.01
N THR A 4 -27.31 5.87 0.04
CA THR A 4 -27.30 7.13 0.81
C THR A 4 -26.24 7.13 1.92
N GLY A 5 -25.53 6.02 2.14
CA GLY A 5 -24.52 5.91 3.19
C GLY A 5 -23.24 6.64 2.81
N SER A 6 -22.80 7.55 3.67
CA SER A 6 -21.50 8.20 3.61
C SER A 6 -20.80 8.16 4.96
N ILE A 7 -19.50 8.25 4.96
CA ILE A 7 -18.69 8.43 6.15
C ILE A 7 -17.65 9.51 5.84
N ASP A 8 -17.52 10.46 6.75
CA ASP A 8 -16.56 11.53 6.68
C ASP A 8 -15.58 11.40 7.84
N PHE A 9 -14.30 11.58 7.56
CA PHE A 9 -13.24 11.61 8.56
C PHE A 9 -12.60 12.99 8.56
N SER A 10 -12.45 13.60 9.74
CA SER A 10 -11.79 14.90 9.92
C SER A 10 -10.58 14.76 10.83
N SER A 11 -9.54 15.53 10.54
CA SER A 11 -8.36 15.66 11.40
C SER A 11 -8.72 16.20 12.79
N ASP A 12 -9.76 17.02 12.90
CA ASP A 12 -10.29 17.53 14.18
C ASP A 12 -10.70 16.40 15.13
N GLU A 13 -11.12 15.24 14.60
CA GLU A 13 -11.55 14.10 15.42
C GLU A 13 -10.41 13.48 16.22
N ILE A 14 -9.17 13.71 15.80
CA ILE A 14 -7.95 13.23 16.44
C ILE A 14 -7.03 14.36 16.93
N ASN A 15 -7.50 15.62 16.87
CA ASN A 15 -6.76 16.83 17.22
C ASN A 15 -5.42 16.95 16.47
N GLU A 16 -5.45 16.73 15.16
CA GLU A 16 -4.31 16.87 14.25
C GLU A 16 -4.61 17.89 13.17
N ASP A 17 -3.57 18.46 12.58
CA ASP A 17 -3.73 19.41 11.48
C ASP A 17 -4.21 18.70 10.20
N TYR A 18 -3.77 17.47 9.97
CA TYR A 18 -4.07 16.68 8.78
C TYR A 18 -4.26 15.19 9.11
N LEU A 19 -5.11 14.51 8.34
CA LEU A 19 -5.27 13.04 8.42
C LEU A 19 -4.12 12.30 7.72
N SER A 20 -3.63 12.86 6.63
CA SER A 20 -2.58 12.28 5.79
C SER A 20 -1.93 13.34 4.91
N TYR A 21 -0.78 13.01 4.35
CA TYR A 21 -0.07 13.82 3.38
C TYR A 21 -0.02 13.09 2.05
N VAL A 22 -0.30 13.80 0.96
CA VAL A 22 -0.07 13.34 -0.39
C VAL A 22 1.24 13.95 -0.86
N VAL A 23 2.17 13.12 -1.30
CA VAL A 23 3.50 13.55 -1.75
C VAL A 23 3.80 12.97 -3.14
N TYR A 24 4.59 13.67 -3.94
CA TYR A 24 5.09 13.10 -5.17
C TYR A 24 6.13 12.01 -4.86
N PHE A 25 6.05 10.91 -5.61
CA PHE A 25 7.00 9.79 -5.43
C PHE A 25 8.45 10.23 -5.63
N ASN A 26 8.72 11.07 -6.63
CA ASN A 26 10.07 11.56 -6.91
C ASN A 26 10.65 12.41 -5.76
N ASP A 27 9.82 13.22 -5.09
CA ASP A 27 10.25 14.04 -3.97
C ASP A 27 10.58 13.16 -2.76
N LEU A 28 9.74 12.14 -2.50
CA LEU A 28 9.99 11.16 -1.46
C LEU A 28 11.27 10.37 -1.74
N GLU A 29 11.46 9.91 -2.97
CA GLU A 29 12.66 9.19 -3.38
C GLU A 29 13.91 10.05 -3.24
N ALA A 30 13.86 11.32 -3.65
CA ALA A 30 14.97 12.25 -3.50
C ALA A 30 15.35 12.47 -2.03
N ALA A 31 14.35 12.72 -1.17
CA ALA A 31 14.58 12.89 0.28
C ALA A 31 15.16 11.63 0.94
N LEU A 32 14.73 10.45 0.53
CA LEU A 32 15.29 9.19 1.03
C LEU A 32 16.72 8.97 0.53
N LYS A 33 17.03 9.31 -0.72
CA LYS A 33 18.37 9.15 -1.30
C LYS A 33 19.42 10.02 -0.61
N GLU A 34 19.06 11.21 -0.14
CA GLU A 34 19.98 12.09 0.63
C GLU A 34 20.49 11.40 1.90
N ASN A 35 19.74 10.48 2.45
CA ASN A 35 20.06 9.76 3.69
C ASN A 35 20.61 8.35 3.45
N VAL A 36 20.77 7.91 2.19
CA VAL A 36 21.30 6.58 1.87
C VAL A 36 22.81 6.53 2.05
N PHE A 37 23.25 5.59 2.88
CA PHE A 37 24.61 5.47 3.38
C PHE A 37 25.58 4.75 2.46
N LYS A 38 26.78 5.15 2.59
CA LYS A 38 28.18 4.78 2.25
C LYS A 38 28.49 3.68 1.23
N LYS A 39 27.59 2.72 0.91
CA LYS A 39 27.85 1.69 -0.10
C LYS A 39 26.56 1.35 -0.86
N THR A 40 26.26 2.15 -1.86
CA THR A 40 25.21 1.83 -2.83
C THR A 40 25.85 1.31 -4.12
N PHE A 41 25.36 0.17 -4.60
CA PHE A 41 25.77 -0.40 -5.88
C PHE A 41 24.60 -0.20 -6.85
N PHE A 42 24.76 0.73 -7.77
CA PHE A 42 23.78 0.96 -8.85
C PHE A 42 23.98 -0.07 -9.96
N GLU A 43 22.94 -0.33 -10.75
CA GLU A 43 22.94 -1.24 -11.89
C GLU A 43 23.48 -2.64 -11.54
N THR A 44 23.22 -3.05 -10.30
CA THR A 44 23.78 -4.27 -9.73
C THR A 44 22.67 -5.15 -9.18
N GLU A 45 22.63 -6.41 -9.62
CA GLU A 45 21.66 -7.39 -9.17
C GLU A 45 22.33 -8.45 -8.29
N ILE A 46 21.55 -9.03 -7.38
CA ILE A 46 21.94 -10.22 -6.63
C ILE A 46 21.68 -11.44 -7.53
N LYS A 47 22.75 -12.15 -7.87
CA LYS A 47 22.68 -13.38 -8.68
C LYS A 47 22.42 -14.62 -7.84
N ASN A 48 23.03 -14.67 -6.67
CA ASN A 48 22.90 -15.80 -5.75
C ASN A 48 23.23 -15.37 -4.33
N PHE A 49 22.75 -16.11 -3.35
CA PHE A 49 23.26 -16.04 -1.99
C PHE A 49 23.38 -17.42 -1.37
N LYS A 50 24.31 -17.57 -0.46
CA LYS A 50 24.55 -18.80 0.31
C LYS A 50 24.62 -18.43 1.79
N GLU A 51 23.91 -19.19 2.62
CA GLU A 51 24.07 -19.12 4.06
C GLU A 51 25.26 -20.00 4.47
N ASN A 52 26.20 -19.45 5.23
CA ASN A 52 27.24 -20.18 5.84
C ASN A 52 26.85 -20.57 7.27
N ILE A 53 26.36 -21.78 7.43
CA ILE A 53 25.85 -22.33 8.69
C ILE A 53 26.93 -22.28 9.82
N ASN A 54 28.21 -22.35 9.45
CA ASN A 54 29.30 -22.44 10.43
C ASN A 54 29.63 -21.08 11.08
N ASN A 55 29.42 -19.94 10.37
CA ASN A 55 29.75 -18.62 10.85
C ASN A 55 28.57 -17.67 10.92
N GLY A 56 27.35 -18.15 10.58
CA GLY A 56 26.10 -17.35 10.63
C GLY A 56 26.09 -16.17 9.66
N LYS A 57 26.89 -16.17 8.60
CA LYS A 57 26.97 -15.09 7.61
C LYS A 57 26.40 -15.51 6.26
N CYS A 58 25.87 -14.54 5.54
CA CYS A 58 25.47 -14.70 4.15
C CYS A 58 26.61 -14.30 3.22
N GLU A 59 26.89 -15.11 2.22
CA GLU A 59 27.69 -14.76 1.06
C GLU A 59 26.75 -14.42 -0.09
N ILE A 60 26.81 -13.18 -0.56
CA ILE A 60 25.94 -12.64 -1.61
C ILE A 60 26.81 -12.43 -2.86
N THR A 61 26.44 -13.07 -3.95
CA THR A 61 27.11 -12.90 -5.25
C THR A 61 26.35 -11.88 -6.08
N LEU A 62 27.04 -10.81 -6.48
CA LEU A 62 26.48 -9.74 -7.31
C LEU A 62 26.67 -10.04 -8.80
N SER A 63 25.98 -9.28 -9.66
CA SER A 63 26.10 -9.37 -11.12
C SER A 63 27.51 -9.10 -11.65
N ASN A 64 28.32 -8.36 -10.90
CA ASN A 64 29.74 -8.10 -11.19
C ASN A 64 30.70 -9.17 -10.62
N GLU A 65 30.16 -10.32 -10.17
CA GLU A 65 30.88 -11.48 -9.62
C GLU A 65 31.66 -11.23 -8.33
N LYS A 66 31.55 -10.05 -7.72
CA LYS A 66 32.19 -9.78 -6.43
C LYS A 66 31.31 -10.29 -5.29
N PRO A 67 31.85 -11.14 -4.39
CA PRO A 67 31.10 -11.58 -3.22
C PRO A 67 31.03 -10.47 -2.16
N ILE A 68 29.89 -10.37 -1.50
CA ILE A 68 29.69 -9.55 -0.30
C ILE A 68 29.33 -10.48 0.84
N PHE A 69 29.92 -10.24 2.00
CA PHE A 69 29.59 -10.97 3.22
C PHE A 69 28.77 -10.07 4.16
N SER A 70 27.66 -10.59 4.61
CA SER A 70 26.76 -9.86 5.48
C SER A 70 26.18 -10.77 6.58
N THR A 71 25.66 -10.18 7.65
CA THR A 71 25.00 -10.89 8.73
C THR A 71 23.61 -11.41 8.31
N PHE A 72 22.90 -10.65 7.50
CA PHE A 72 21.60 -11.01 6.92
C PHE A 72 21.41 -10.33 5.56
N LEU A 73 20.42 -10.80 4.81
CA LEU A 73 19.96 -10.23 3.56
C LEU A 73 18.53 -9.76 3.71
N ALA A 74 18.28 -8.44 3.55
CA ALA A 74 16.95 -7.87 3.56
C ALA A 74 16.46 -7.64 2.10
N GLY A 75 15.38 -8.31 1.72
CA GLY A 75 14.68 -8.09 0.45
C GLY A 75 13.67 -6.97 0.60
N CYS A 76 13.97 -5.81 -0.01
CA CYS A 76 13.08 -4.65 -0.14
C CYS A 76 12.83 -4.34 -1.62
N ASP A 77 12.88 -5.35 -2.46
CA ASP A 77 12.95 -5.29 -3.92
C ASP A 77 11.57 -5.40 -4.60
N GLY A 78 10.51 -5.10 -3.84
CA GLY A 78 9.17 -4.98 -4.35
C GLY A 78 8.48 -6.33 -4.63
N ARG A 79 7.30 -6.23 -5.24
CA ARG A 79 6.36 -7.33 -5.43
C ARG A 79 6.94 -8.57 -6.12
N ASN A 80 7.84 -8.39 -7.06
CA ASN A 80 8.47 -9.49 -7.80
C ASN A 80 9.81 -9.91 -7.22
N SER A 81 9.97 -9.79 -5.90
CA SER A 81 11.21 -9.95 -5.16
C SER A 81 12.11 -11.08 -5.69
N ASN A 82 13.30 -10.70 -6.13
CA ASN A 82 14.35 -11.63 -6.50
C ASN A 82 14.95 -12.33 -5.26
N VAL A 83 15.02 -11.58 -4.15
CA VAL A 83 15.48 -12.12 -2.85
C VAL A 83 14.55 -13.24 -2.38
N ALA A 84 13.23 -13.05 -2.48
CA ALA A 84 12.28 -14.11 -2.14
C ALA A 84 12.45 -15.36 -3.00
N LYS A 85 12.66 -15.19 -4.31
CA LYS A 85 12.89 -16.30 -5.25
C LYS A 85 14.18 -17.05 -4.92
N LEU A 86 15.27 -16.33 -4.68
CA LEU A 86 16.57 -16.92 -4.28
C LEU A 86 16.47 -17.66 -2.94
N ALA A 87 15.66 -17.14 -2.01
CA ALA A 87 15.37 -17.80 -0.73
C ALA A 87 14.37 -18.97 -0.85
N SER A 88 13.93 -19.31 -2.06
CA SER A 88 12.94 -20.37 -2.32
C SER A 88 11.61 -20.16 -1.57
N LEU A 89 11.29 -18.92 -1.23
CA LEU A 89 10.01 -18.54 -0.64
C LEU A 89 8.93 -18.47 -1.73
N LYS A 90 7.74 -18.97 -1.42
CA LYS A 90 6.59 -18.95 -2.34
C LYS A 90 5.49 -18.05 -1.77
N PRO A 91 5.02 -17.05 -2.53
CA PRO A 91 3.89 -16.24 -2.10
C PRO A 91 2.57 -17.00 -2.25
N VAL A 92 1.64 -16.71 -1.36
CA VAL A 92 0.21 -16.96 -1.58
C VAL A 92 -0.35 -15.76 -2.33
N THR A 93 -0.92 -15.97 -3.50
CA THR A 93 -1.44 -14.90 -4.37
C THR A 93 -2.92 -15.05 -4.60
N SER A 94 -3.62 -13.94 -4.74
CA SER A 94 -5.02 -13.89 -5.17
C SER A 94 -5.21 -12.76 -6.16
N ASP A 95 -5.83 -13.04 -7.29
CA ASP A 95 -6.21 -12.04 -8.28
C ASP A 95 -7.57 -11.44 -7.90
N TYR A 96 -7.67 -10.11 -7.96
CA TYR A 96 -8.94 -9.41 -7.73
C TYR A 96 -9.82 -9.36 -8.98
N GLU A 97 -9.28 -9.79 -10.13
CA GLU A 97 -9.94 -9.63 -11.44
C GLU A 97 -10.33 -8.17 -11.70
N GLN A 98 -9.48 -7.26 -11.25
CA GLN A 98 -9.66 -5.83 -11.37
C GLN A 98 -8.42 -5.18 -11.99
N THR A 99 -8.65 -4.07 -12.67
CA THR A 99 -7.61 -3.18 -13.17
C THR A 99 -7.66 -1.86 -12.40
N ALA A 100 -6.52 -1.41 -11.89
CA ALA A 100 -6.37 -0.05 -11.43
C ALA A 100 -6.01 0.85 -12.60
N ILE A 101 -6.71 1.96 -12.71
CA ILE A 101 -6.50 3.04 -13.66
C ILE A 101 -6.05 4.25 -12.87
N THR A 102 -4.94 4.88 -13.24
CA THR A 102 -4.46 6.08 -12.55
C THR A 102 -4.01 7.15 -13.54
N PHE A 103 -4.32 8.38 -13.21
CA PHE A 103 -3.95 9.58 -13.96
C PHE A 103 -4.03 10.81 -13.08
N THR A 104 -3.43 11.92 -13.53
CA THR A 104 -3.63 13.23 -12.91
C THR A 104 -4.68 14.02 -13.68
N ALA A 105 -5.44 14.84 -12.95
CA ALA A 105 -6.51 15.65 -13.50
C ALA A 105 -6.63 16.99 -12.79
N SER A 106 -7.13 18.00 -13.48
CA SER A 106 -7.64 19.22 -12.88
C SER A 106 -9.12 19.06 -12.55
N SER A 107 -9.53 19.64 -11.42
CA SER A 107 -10.93 19.60 -10.98
C SER A 107 -11.30 20.89 -10.26
N ASN A 108 -12.56 21.32 -10.43
CA ASN A 108 -13.14 22.46 -9.73
C ASN A 108 -13.80 22.07 -8.38
N LEU A 109 -13.30 21.04 -7.72
CA LEU A 109 -13.73 20.64 -6.38
C LEU A 109 -13.61 21.81 -5.41
N ILE A 110 -14.66 22.01 -4.59
CA ILE A 110 -14.74 23.13 -3.64
C ILE A 110 -13.74 22.94 -2.48
N ASN A 111 -13.61 21.71 -1.97
CA ASN A 111 -12.72 21.38 -0.85
C ASN A 111 -11.42 20.80 -1.39
N LEU A 112 -10.41 21.65 -1.53
CA LEU A 112 -9.11 21.28 -2.10
C LEU A 112 -8.23 20.42 -1.18
N ASP A 113 -8.54 20.39 0.12
CA ASP A 113 -7.80 19.62 1.12
C ASP A 113 -8.52 18.31 1.50
N THR A 114 -9.43 17.85 0.64
CA THR A 114 -10.26 16.67 0.92
C THR A 114 -10.03 15.60 -0.16
N ALA A 115 -9.72 14.38 0.28
CA ALA A 115 -9.74 13.21 -0.58
C ALA A 115 -11.14 12.60 -0.59
N TYR A 116 -11.63 12.22 -1.76
CA TYR A 116 -12.93 11.56 -1.92
C TYR A 116 -12.75 10.14 -2.45
N GLN A 117 -13.58 9.24 -1.93
CA GLN A 117 -13.66 7.87 -2.44
C GLN A 117 -15.11 7.47 -2.67
N ILE A 118 -15.42 7.01 -3.88
CA ILE A 118 -16.77 6.64 -4.30
C ILE A 118 -16.77 5.16 -4.66
N PHE A 119 -17.59 4.41 -3.94
CA PHE A 119 -17.85 3.00 -4.25
C PHE A 119 -19.10 2.88 -5.09
N SER A 120 -18.99 2.32 -6.28
CA SER A 120 -20.11 2.20 -7.22
C SER A 120 -20.02 0.92 -8.04
N GLU A 121 -21.06 0.63 -8.82
CA GLU A 121 -21.01 -0.45 -9.81
C GLU A 121 -19.99 -0.17 -10.93
N ARG A 122 -19.57 1.08 -11.13
CA ARG A 122 -18.51 1.46 -12.07
C ARG A 122 -17.11 1.31 -11.49
N GLY A 123 -17.00 0.73 -10.31
CA GLY A 123 -15.75 0.52 -9.59
C GLY A 123 -15.58 1.45 -8.39
N ILE A 124 -14.38 1.41 -7.83
CA ILE A 124 -13.95 2.21 -6.69
C ILE A 124 -13.11 3.37 -7.21
N PHE A 125 -13.65 4.56 -7.14
CA PHE A 125 -13.03 5.79 -7.65
C PHE A 125 -12.52 6.63 -6.48
N ALA A 126 -11.24 6.93 -6.48
CA ALA A 126 -10.62 7.83 -5.50
C ALA A 126 -10.03 9.04 -6.22
N ILE A 127 -10.25 10.23 -5.67
CA ILE A 127 -9.65 11.49 -6.11
C ILE A 127 -9.02 12.16 -4.90
N MET A 128 -7.73 12.48 -5.00
CA MET A 128 -6.93 13.03 -3.92
C MET A 128 -6.20 14.29 -4.40
N PRO A 129 -6.15 15.35 -3.58
CA PRO A 129 -5.41 16.56 -3.95
C PRO A 129 -3.92 16.24 -4.10
N LEU A 130 -3.28 16.84 -5.09
CA LEU A 130 -1.83 16.83 -5.22
C LEU A 130 -1.22 18.03 -4.49
N PRO A 131 0.06 17.92 -4.05
CA PRO A 131 0.77 19.04 -3.47
C PRO A 131 0.71 20.25 -4.40
N ALA A 132 0.30 21.41 -3.87
CA ALA A 132 0.17 22.62 -4.63
C ALA A 132 1.56 23.16 -5.00
N SER A 133 2.07 22.85 -6.19
CA SER A 133 3.24 23.52 -6.74
C SER A 133 2.89 24.85 -7.44
N THR A 134 1.84 24.87 -8.25
CA THR A 134 1.38 26.06 -8.98
C THR A 134 -0.13 26.07 -9.22
N ASP A 135 -0.78 24.92 -9.20
CA ASP A 135 -2.21 24.79 -9.49
C ASP A 135 -2.91 23.96 -8.40
N LYS A 136 -3.66 24.64 -7.52
CA LYS A 136 -4.44 24.01 -6.45
C LYS A 136 -5.57 23.11 -6.96
N SER A 137 -5.88 23.16 -8.25
CA SER A 137 -6.91 22.32 -8.86
C SER A 137 -6.44 20.93 -9.24
N SER A 138 -5.13 20.62 -9.07
CA SER A 138 -4.53 19.35 -9.48
C SER A 138 -4.81 18.23 -8.49
N HIS A 139 -5.24 17.09 -9.04
CA HIS A 139 -5.59 15.88 -8.28
C HIS A 139 -4.97 14.64 -8.91
N THR A 140 -4.74 13.62 -8.12
CA THR A 140 -4.49 12.27 -8.61
C THR A 140 -5.75 11.42 -8.48
N ILE A 141 -6.01 10.61 -9.48
CA ILE A 141 -7.14 9.69 -9.52
C ILE A 141 -6.61 8.27 -9.53
N VAL A 142 -7.23 7.42 -8.69
CA VAL A 142 -7.03 5.98 -8.68
C VAL A 142 -8.42 5.34 -8.79
N TRP A 143 -8.63 4.61 -9.87
CA TRP A 143 -9.92 4.00 -10.17
C TRP A 143 -9.75 2.50 -10.38
N SER A 144 -10.24 1.69 -9.45
CA SER A 144 -10.22 0.24 -9.53
C SER A 144 -11.51 -0.27 -10.17
N VAL A 145 -11.40 -0.98 -11.28
CA VAL A 145 -12.51 -1.44 -12.11
C VAL A 145 -12.45 -2.95 -12.28
N ASP A 146 -13.59 -3.62 -12.19
CA ASP A 146 -13.74 -5.03 -12.53
C ASP A 146 -13.44 -5.27 -14.02
N ASN A 147 -12.60 -6.24 -14.33
CA ASN A 147 -12.17 -6.53 -15.70
C ASN A 147 -13.35 -6.87 -16.62
N LEU A 148 -14.40 -7.53 -16.08
CA LEU A 148 -15.62 -7.83 -16.84
C LEU A 148 -16.36 -6.57 -17.31
N LYS A 149 -16.21 -5.46 -16.58
CA LYS A 149 -16.88 -4.19 -16.94
C LYS A 149 -16.11 -3.40 -17.99
N ILE A 150 -14.78 -3.52 -18.01
CA ILE A 150 -13.95 -2.98 -19.08
C ILE A 150 -14.26 -3.77 -20.36
N GLY A 151 -14.40 -5.11 -20.25
CA GLY A 151 -14.68 -5.99 -21.37
C GLY A 151 -13.59 -5.92 -22.45
N THR A 152 -14.02 -5.76 -23.70
CA THR A 152 -13.14 -5.68 -24.88
C THR A 152 -12.76 -4.24 -25.25
N GLN A 153 -13.33 -3.23 -24.59
CA GLN A 153 -12.98 -1.82 -24.88
C GLN A 153 -11.62 -1.46 -24.31
N ASN A 154 -11.00 -0.42 -24.88
CA ASN A 154 -9.80 0.13 -24.30
C ASN A 154 -10.11 0.97 -23.04
N ILE A 155 -9.11 1.18 -22.22
CA ILE A 155 -9.22 1.93 -20.94
C ILE A 155 -9.73 3.36 -21.16
N GLU A 156 -9.27 4.04 -22.20
CA GLU A 156 -9.69 5.41 -22.50
C GLU A 156 -11.18 5.49 -22.86
N GLY A 157 -11.68 4.52 -23.64
CA GLY A 157 -13.11 4.38 -23.95
C GLY A 157 -13.93 4.20 -22.67
N TYR A 158 -13.50 3.30 -21.79
CA TYR A 158 -14.17 3.08 -20.50
C TYR A 158 -14.22 4.35 -19.65
N ILE A 159 -13.11 5.08 -19.53
CA ILE A 159 -13.06 6.34 -18.80
C ILE A 159 -14.06 7.33 -19.40
N LYS A 160 -14.01 7.55 -20.71
CA LYS A 160 -14.85 8.51 -21.41
C LYS A 160 -16.34 8.27 -21.21
N GLU A 161 -16.75 7.00 -21.17
CA GLU A 161 -18.16 6.62 -20.97
C GLU A 161 -18.61 6.79 -19.50
N ASN A 162 -17.71 6.62 -18.55
CA ASN A 162 -18.10 6.47 -17.15
C ASN A 162 -17.70 7.65 -16.23
N ILE A 163 -16.77 8.52 -16.65
CA ILE A 163 -16.26 9.59 -15.78
C ILE A 163 -17.34 10.59 -15.38
N SER A 164 -18.29 10.88 -16.28
CA SER A 164 -19.40 11.81 -16.03
C SER A 164 -20.30 11.40 -14.85
N TYR A 165 -20.32 10.13 -14.50
CA TYR A 165 -21.02 9.65 -13.30
C TYR A 165 -20.35 10.19 -12.03
N PHE A 166 -19.03 10.16 -11.96
CA PHE A 166 -18.26 10.64 -10.80
C PHE A 166 -18.28 12.16 -10.73
N GLU A 167 -18.22 12.87 -11.86
CA GLU A 167 -18.39 14.32 -11.94
C GLU A 167 -19.72 14.77 -11.33
N LYS A 168 -20.81 14.09 -11.69
CA LYS A 168 -22.14 14.35 -11.11
C LYS A 168 -22.18 14.07 -9.59
N LYS A 169 -21.52 13.03 -9.12
CA LYS A 169 -21.46 12.67 -7.69
C LYS A 169 -20.63 13.67 -6.89
N LEU A 170 -19.53 14.11 -7.45
CA LEU A 170 -18.63 15.11 -6.85
C LEU A 170 -19.11 16.54 -7.03
N ARG A 171 -20.05 16.79 -7.95
CA ARG A 171 -20.49 18.11 -8.42
C ARG A 171 -19.31 18.94 -8.90
N ALA A 172 -18.43 18.33 -9.65
CA ALA A 172 -17.21 18.93 -10.15
C ALA A 172 -16.83 18.33 -11.50
N ASP A 173 -16.26 19.14 -12.36
CA ASP A 173 -15.70 18.70 -13.64
C ASP A 173 -14.31 18.11 -13.43
N ILE A 174 -13.95 17.12 -14.24
CA ILE A 174 -12.66 16.43 -14.18
C ILE A 174 -12.01 16.48 -15.58
N THR A 175 -10.89 17.17 -15.68
CA THR A 175 -10.11 17.25 -16.92
C THR A 175 -8.79 16.50 -16.76
N ILE A 176 -8.56 15.47 -17.59
CA ILE A 176 -7.35 14.62 -17.53
C ILE A 176 -6.14 15.40 -18.05
N ASN A 177 -5.06 15.43 -17.28
CA ASN A 177 -3.85 16.21 -17.56
C ASN A 177 -2.60 15.36 -17.81
N SER A 178 -2.67 14.03 -17.63
CA SER A 178 -1.53 13.14 -17.82
C SER A 178 -1.87 11.93 -18.68
N ASN A 179 -0.86 11.17 -19.03
CA ASN A 179 -1.05 9.83 -19.57
C ASN A 179 -1.80 8.96 -18.56
N ILE A 180 -2.67 8.09 -19.08
CA ILE A 180 -3.40 7.10 -18.31
C ILE A 180 -2.51 5.87 -18.15
N LEU A 181 -2.28 5.49 -16.89
CA LEU A 181 -1.60 4.25 -16.56
C LEU A 181 -2.62 3.23 -16.07
N SER A 182 -2.39 1.96 -16.38
CA SER A 182 -3.24 0.87 -15.90
C SER A 182 -2.43 -0.36 -15.54
N PHE A 183 -2.86 -1.07 -14.50
CA PHE A 183 -2.21 -2.30 -14.05
C PHE A 183 -3.22 -3.24 -13.37
N SER A 184 -3.02 -4.54 -13.55
CA SER A 184 -3.85 -5.57 -12.92
C SER A 184 -3.65 -5.57 -11.41
N LEU A 185 -4.75 -5.73 -10.67
CA LEU A 185 -4.76 -5.78 -9.22
C LEU A 185 -4.76 -7.22 -8.72
N SER A 186 -3.79 -7.54 -7.91
CA SER A 186 -3.76 -8.78 -7.15
C SER A 186 -3.06 -8.55 -5.82
N ASN A 187 -3.38 -9.34 -4.82
CA ASN A 187 -2.60 -9.38 -3.60
C ASN A 187 -1.58 -10.51 -3.63
N HIS A 188 -0.58 -10.40 -2.81
CA HIS A 188 0.26 -11.51 -2.40
C HIS A 188 0.72 -11.32 -0.96
N HIS A 189 1.01 -12.41 -0.30
CA HIS A 189 1.72 -12.42 0.97
C HIS A 189 2.54 -13.70 1.09
N PHE A 190 3.60 -13.64 1.88
CA PHE A 190 4.39 -14.81 2.21
C PHE A 190 3.99 -15.35 3.58
N GLU A 191 3.93 -16.69 3.70
CA GLU A 191 3.68 -17.32 5.00
C GLU A 191 4.83 -17.11 5.99
N ASN A 192 6.04 -16.96 5.47
CA ASN A 192 7.21 -16.64 6.25
C ASN A 192 7.91 -15.43 5.63
N TYR A 193 8.13 -14.39 6.42
CA TYR A 193 8.90 -13.22 6.02
C TYR A 193 10.39 -13.43 6.27
N VAL A 194 10.71 -14.45 7.08
CA VAL A 194 12.08 -14.78 7.49
C VAL A 194 12.37 -16.24 7.21
N THR A 195 13.49 -16.49 6.56
CA THR A 195 14.06 -17.84 6.40
C THR A 195 15.58 -17.76 6.55
N GLY A 196 16.14 -18.52 7.49
CA GLY A 196 17.57 -18.42 7.83
C GLY A 196 17.98 -16.98 8.15
N SER A 197 18.94 -16.46 7.38
CA SER A 197 19.42 -15.09 7.48
C SER A 197 18.77 -14.13 6.48
N THR A 198 17.68 -14.53 5.82
CA THR A 198 16.95 -13.68 4.87
C THR A 198 15.68 -13.16 5.48
N VAL A 199 15.36 -11.89 5.24
CA VAL A 199 14.14 -11.22 5.67
C VAL A 199 13.51 -10.44 4.52
N LEU A 200 12.18 -10.49 4.36
CA LEU A 200 11.42 -9.73 3.39
C LEU A 200 10.71 -8.55 4.09
N ILE A 201 10.69 -7.39 3.44
CA ILE A 201 10.16 -6.14 3.99
C ILE A 201 9.30 -5.43 2.94
N GLY A 202 8.17 -4.90 3.34
CA GLY A 202 7.24 -4.17 2.48
C GLY A 202 6.67 -5.03 1.35
N ASP A 203 6.59 -4.46 0.15
CA ASP A 203 6.01 -5.15 -1.02
C ASP A 203 6.75 -6.44 -1.41
N ALA A 204 7.97 -6.64 -0.94
CA ALA A 204 8.67 -7.91 -1.09
C ALA A 204 8.05 -9.03 -0.23
N ALA A 205 7.42 -8.68 0.89
CA ALA A 205 6.78 -9.62 1.82
C ALA A 205 5.27 -9.74 1.59
N HIS A 206 4.61 -8.65 1.23
CA HIS A 206 3.15 -8.59 1.03
C HIS A 206 2.75 -7.42 0.15
N SER A 207 1.65 -7.54 -0.59
CA SER A 207 0.98 -6.41 -1.23
C SER A 207 -0.51 -6.51 -1.07
N ILE A 208 -1.16 -5.38 -0.90
CA ILE A 208 -2.60 -5.27 -0.66
C ILE A 208 -3.29 -4.49 -1.77
N HIS A 209 -4.62 -4.60 -1.84
CA HIS A 209 -5.43 -3.79 -2.74
C HIS A 209 -5.23 -2.28 -2.44
N PRO A 210 -5.05 -1.41 -3.46
CA PRO A 210 -4.79 0.03 -3.27
C PRO A 210 -5.99 0.83 -2.77
N LEU A 211 -7.04 0.17 -2.31
CA LEU A 211 -8.32 0.74 -1.88
C LEU A 211 -8.17 1.91 -0.90
N ALA A 212 -7.18 1.85 -0.02
CA ALA A 212 -6.96 2.88 0.99
C ALA A 212 -5.62 3.61 0.84
N GLY A 213 -4.86 3.39 -0.25
CA GLY A 213 -3.52 3.95 -0.40
C GLY A 213 -2.52 3.49 0.66
N GLN A 214 -2.78 2.35 1.32
CA GLN A 214 -2.03 1.90 2.50
C GLN A 214 -0.77 1.09 2.20
N GLY A 215 -0.51 0.71 0.93
CA GLY A 215 0.60 -0.17 0.58
C GLY A 215 1.95 0.36 1.07
N ILE A 216 2.31 1.57 0.70
CA ILE A 216 3.58 2.18 1.10
C ILE A 216 3.66 2.40 2.62
N ASN A 217 2.55 2.72 3.28
CA ASN A 217 2.51 2.93 4.72
C ASN A 217 2.81 1.63 5.49
N LEU A 218 2.30 0.49 5.01
CA LEU A 218 2.63 -0.82 5.57
C LEU A 218 4.12 -1.14 5.37
N GLY A 219 4.68 -0.83 4.20
CA GLY A 219 6.10 -1.00 3.93
C GLY A 219 6.99 -0.16 4.86
N PHE A 220 6.63 1.10 5.13
CA PHE A 220 7.34 1.94 6.10
C PHE A 220 7.22 1.41 7.52
N ALA A 221 6.03 0.95 7.93
CA ALA A 221 5.85 0.35 9.24
C ALA A 221 6.62 -0.98 9.40
N ASP A 222 6.80 -1.72 8.32
CA ASP A 222 7.68 -2.90 8.30
C ASP A 222 9.15 -2.50 8.49
N ALA A 223 9.61 -1.48 7.76
CA ALA A 223 10.98 -1.00 7.86
C ALA A 223 11.28 -0.46 9.26
N ASP A 224 10.35 0.32 9.85
CA ASP A 224 10.46 0.85 11.21
C ASP A 224 10.57 -0.28 12.24
N ALA A 225 9.65 -1.25 12.19
CA ALA A 225 9.65 -2.41 13.09
C ALA A 225 10.94 -3.24 12.95
N PHE A 226 11.42 -3.45 11.71
CA PHE A 226 12.66 -4.15 11.46
C PHE A 226 13.86 -3.40 12.05
N CYS A 227 13.94 -2.09 11.82
CA CYS A 227 15.01 -1.24 12.37
C CYS A 227 14.99 -1.22 13.91
N GLU A 228 13.81 -1.15 14.53
CA GLU A 228 13.67 -1.23 15.99
C GLU A 228 14.22 -2.55 16.54
N GLU A 229 13.84 -3.71 15.94
CA GLU A 229 14.30 -5.02 16.41
C GLU A 229 15.82 -5.18 16.26
N ILE A 230 16.41 -4.73 15.15
CA ILE A 230 17.86 -4.76 14.93
C ILE A 230 18.59 -3.82 15.91
N THR A 231 18.07 -2.62 16.09
CA THR A 231 18.66 -1.64 17.02
C THR A 231 18.65 -2.13 18.46
N ASN A 232 17.52 -2.69 18.90
CA ASN A 232 17.37 -3.28 20.23
C ASN A 232 18.33 -4.47 20.43
N ALA A 233 18.47 -5.32 19.42
CA ALA A 233 19.43 -6.43 19.48
C ALA A 233 20.86 -5.94 19.61
N TYR A 234 21.24 -4.91 18.85
CA TYR A 234 22.57 -4.31 18.90
C TYR A 234 22.87 -3.67 20.27
N GLN A 235 21.95 -2.88 20.79
CA GLN A 235 22.09 -2.20 22.08
C GLN A 235 22.21 -3.18 23.24
N ASN A 236 21.45 -4.28 23.21
CA ASN A 236 21.45 -5.32 24.21
C ASN A 236 22.53 -6.40 23.97
N LYS A 237 23.43 -6.19 23.00
CA LYS A 237 24.49 -7.14 22.62
C LYS A 237 23.95 -8.53 22.27
N ILE A 238 22.73 -8.60 21.76
CA ILE A 238 22.14 -9.84 21.25
C ILE A 238 22.74 -10.12 19.87
N ASN A 239 23.19 -11.34 19.63
CA ASN A 239 23.70 -11.72 18.33
C ASN A 239 22.55 -11.66 17.29
N ILE A 240 22.61 -10.71 16.33
CA ILE A 240 21.60 -10.51 15.29
C ILE A 240 21.58 -11.62 14.25
N ASP A 241 22.62 -12.46 14.18
CA ASP A 241 22.64 -13.68 13.36
C ASP A 241 21.62 -14.70 13.85
N LYS A 242 21.17 -14.55 15.09
CA LYS A 242 20.16 -15.45 15.63
C LYS A 242 18.83 -15.19 14.95
N HIS A 243 18.31 -16.20 14.31
CA HIS A 243 17.00 -16.26 13.69
C HIS A 243 15.87 -15.69 14.58
N LEU A 244 16.03 -15.72 15.89
CA LEU A 244 15.08 -15.18 16.85
C LEU A 244 14.84 -13.67 16.68
N VAL A 245 15.88 -12.86 16.39
CA VAL A 245 15.73 -11.41 16.22
C VAL A 245 14.91 -11.09 14.97
N LEU A 246 15.22 -11.74 13.86
CA LEU A 246 14.46 -11.60 12.61
C LEU A 246 13.03 -12.12 12.78
N LYS A 247 12.82 -13.20 13.51
CA LYS A 247 11.49 -13.75 13.80
C LYS A 247 10.63 -12.82 14.68
N ARG A 248 11.20 -12.01 15.55
CA ARG A 248 10.43 -10.97 16.29
C ARG A 248 9.80 -9.97 15.33
N TYR A 249 10.57 -9.48 14.35
CA TYR A 249 10.03 -8.64 13.29
C TYR A 249 8.88 -9.34 12.56
N GLU A 250 9.08 -10.58 12.12
CA GLU A 250 8.05 -11.36 11.41
C GLU A 250 6.76 -11.48 12.24
N VAL A 251 6.86 -11.88 13.50
CA VAL A 251 5.69 -12.05 14.38
C VAL A 251 4.95 -10.73 14.57
N ARG A 252 5.69 -9.65 14.79
CA ARG A 252 5.14 -8.31 15.00
C ARG A 252 4.39 -7.80 13.76
N ARG A 253 4.93 -8.00 12.56
CA ARG A 253 4.39 -7.41 11.34
C ARG A 253 3.41 -8.30 10.58
N LYS A 254 3.71 -9.58 10.47
CA LYS A 254 2.90 -10.51 9.67
C LYS A 254 1.43 -10.53 10.07
N ASN A 255 1.13 -10.58 11.38
CA ASN A 255 -0.26 -10.61 11.85
C ASN A 255 -1.00 -9.33 11.48
N MET A 256 -0.35 -8.17 11.63
CA MET A 256 -0.94 -6.87 11.27
C MET A 256 -1.15 -6.74 9.76
N ASN A 257 -0.17 -7.13 8.97
CA ASN A 257 -0.25 -7.10 7.51
C ASN A 257 -1.34 -8.05 7.00
N LEU A 258 -1.45 -9.25 7.56
CA LEU A 258 -2.52 -10.20 7.23
C LEU A 258 -3.91 -9.70 7.64
N LEU A 259 -4.03 -9.06 8.80
CA LEU A 259 -5.28 -8.42 9.22
C LEU A 259 -5.69 -7.32 8.24
N MET A 260 -4.74 -6.45 7.83
CA MET A 260 -5.00 -5.40 6.86
C MET A 260 -5.41 -6.00 5.50
N LEU A 261 -4.70 -7.02 5.02
CA LEU A 261 -5.03 -7.71 3.76
C LEU A 261 -6.46 -8.26 3.80
N LYS A 262 -6.81 -9.02 4.84
CA LYS A 262 -8.18 -9.57 5.00
C LYS A 262 -9.23 -8.48 5.15
N SER A 263 -8.91 -7.37 5.79
CA SER A 263 -9.82 -6.23 5.90
C SER A 263 -10.08 -5.60 4.54
N MET A 264 -9.06 -5.43 3.70
CA MET A 264 -9.21 -4.92 2.34
C MET A 264 -10.03 -5.89 1.48
N ASP A 265 -9.75 -7.19 1.55
CA ASP A 265 -10.54 -8.22 0.86
C ASP A 265 -12.02 -8.19 1.28
N PHE A 266 -12.28 -8.03 2.57
CA PHE A 266 -13.64 -7.89 3.09
C PHE A 266 -14.33 -6.65 2.51
N PHE A 267 -13.66 -5.48 2.50
CA PHE A 267 -14.24 -4.26 1.93
C PHE A 267 -14.48 -4.39 0.43
N VAL A 268 -13.51 -4.89 -0.34
CA VAL A 268 -13.69 -5.12 -1.78
C VAL A 268 -14.92 -5.98 -2.04
N ASN A 269 -15.06 -7.11 -1.34
CA ASN A 269 -16.20 -8.01 -1.49
C ASN A 269 -17.52 -7.39 -1.03
N LEU A 270 -17.53 -6.65 0.08
CA LEU A 270 -18.70 -5.93 0.59
C LEU A 270 -19.22 -4.91 -0.41
N PHE A 271 -18.33 -4.18 -1.09
CA PHE A 271 -18.69 -3.15 -2.04
C PHE A 271 -18.95 -3.71 -3.46
N LYS A 272 -18.38 -4.87 -3.81
CA LYS A 272 -18.65 -5.60 -5.06
C LYS A 272 -20.04 -6.27 -5.05
N SER A 273 -20.59 -6.57 -3.87
CA SER A 273 -21.86 -7.30 -3.74
C SER A 273 -23.06 -6.49 -4.22
N ASN A 274 -23.84 -7.08 -5.14
CA ASN A 274 -25.11 -6.54 -5.63
C ASN A 274 -26.34 -7.02 -4.83
N ASN A 275 -26.15 -7.83 -3.79
CA ASN A 275 -27.22 -8.30 -2.94
C ASN A 275 -27.87 -7.13 -2.19
N LEU A 276 -29.20 -7.01 -2.27
CA LEU A 276 -29.98 -5.93 -1.67
C LEU A 276 -29.77 -5.83 -0.15
N TYR A 277 -29.74 -6.98 0.54
CA TYR A 277 -29.54 -7.01 2.00
C TYR A 277 -28.15 -6.53 2.39
N ILE A 278 -27.13 -6.89 1.61
CA ILE A 278 -25.74 -6.42 1.84
C ILE A 278 -25.67 -4.91 1.57
N LYS A 279 -26.32 -4.41 0.52
CA LYS A 279 -26.39 -2.96 0.24
C LYS A 279 -27.06 -2.20 1.39
N LEU A 280 -28.14 -2.73 1.97
CA LEU A 280 -28.82 -2.12 3.13
C LEU A 280 -27.92 -2.12 4.38
N ILE A 281 -27.34 -3.26 4.74
CA ILE A 281 -26.44 -3.39 5.91
C ILE A 281 -25.26 -2.43 5.76
N ARG A 282 -24.66 -2.35 4.57
CA ARG A 282 -23.55 -1.44 4.26
C ARG A 282 -23.95 0.03 4.48
N ASN A 283 -25.11 0.44 3.95
CA ASN A 283 -25.57 1.82 4.09
C ASN A 283 -25.89 2.19 5.54
N PHE A 284 -26.57 1.30 6.27
CA PHE A 284 -26.82 1.48 7.71
C PHE A 284 -25.52 1.48 8.52
N GLY A 285 -24.60 0.56 8.20
CA GLY A 285 -23.28 0.48 8.86
C GLY A 285 -22.48 1.76 8.68
N LEU A 286 -22.34 2.27 7.45
CA LEU A 286 -21.63 3.51 7.17
C LEU A 286 -22.26 4.70 7.90
N SER A 287 -23.58 4.85 7.85
CA SER A 287 -24.29 5.93 8.54
C SER A 287 -24.19 5.82 10.07
N GLY A 288 -24.17 4.61 10.61
CA GLY A 288 -23.99 4.33 12.04
C GLY A 288 -22.58 4.69 12.51
N ILE A 289 -21.56 4.27 11.76
CA ILE A 289 -20.16 4.59 12.05
C ILE A 289 -19.94 6.10 11.97
N ASN A 290 -20.52 6.78 10.98
CA ASN A 290 -20.37 8.22 10.81
C ASN A 290 -20.87 9.01 12.04
N LYS A 291 -21.87 8.48 12.76
CA LYS A 291 -22.42 9.09 13.98
C LYS A 291 -21.66 8.71 15.26
N THR A 292 -20.73 7.75 15.18
CA THR A 292 -20.06 7.20 16.37
C THR A 292 -18.59 7.61 16.40
N GLN A 293 -18.31 8.70 17.11
CA GLN A 293 -16.99 9.33 17.17
C GLN A 293 -15.87 8.38 17.64
N PHE A 294 -16.17 7.52 18.61
CA PHE A 294 -15.20 6.54 19.12
C PHE A 294 -14.74 5.56 18.04
N ILE A 295 -15.68 5.05 17.22
CA ILE A 295 -15.36 4.11 16.13
C ILE A 295 -14.56 4.83 15.04
N LYS A 296 -14.92 6.07 14.68
CA LYS A 296 -14.18 6.88 13.71
C LYS A 296 -12.72 7.10 14.16
N ARG A 297 -12.52 7.55 15.41
CA ARG A 297 -11.18 7.72 15.99
C ARG A 297 -10.36 6.43 15.98
N PHE A 298 -10.98 5.29 16.27
CA PHE A 298 -10.31 4.00 16.19
C PHE A 298 -9.78 3.73 14.77
N PHE A 299 -10.62 3.93 13.74
CA PHE A 299 -10.20 3.75 12.34
C PHE A 299 -9.11 4.75 11.93
N ILE A 300 -9.25 6.02 12.28
CA ILE A 300 -8.25 7.06 11.94
C ILE A 300 -6.90 6.72 12.60
N ASN A 301 -6.88 6.43 13.90
CA ASN A 301 -5.65 6.11 14.62
C ASN A 301 -4.98 4.85 14.10
N HIS A 302 -5.76 3.86 13.67
CA HIS A 302 -5.23 2.65 13.07
C HIS A 302 -4.63 2.90 11.70
N ALA A 303 -5.31 3.68 10.84
CA ALA A 303 -4.83 4.05 9.51
C ALA A 303 -3.61 4.96 9.56
N SER A 304 -3.50 5.83 10.57
CA SER A 304 -2.35 6.74 10.77
C SER A 304 -1.15 6.09 11.45
N GLY A 305 -1.22 4.80 11.81
CA GLY A 305 -0.14 4.09 12.49
C GLY A 305 0.09 4.51 13.96
N LYS A 306 -0.83 5.30 14.54
CA LYS A 306 -0.70 5.80 15.92
C LYS A 306 -1.01 4.75 16.97
N ASN A 307 -1.74 3.70 16.64
CA ASN A 307 -1.92 2.55 17.51
C ASN A 307 -0.65 1.68 17.45
N LYS A 308 0.34 2.03 18.25
CA LYS A 308 1.43 1.10 18.58
C LYS A 308 0.83 -0.01 19.46
N ILE A 309 0.61 -1.17 18.87
CA ILE A 309 0.29 -2.42 19.57
C ILE A 309 1.60 -3.15 19.85
#